data_26941d5cb10de450c694ff495a7db67d
#
_entry.id   26941d5cb10de450c694ff495a7db67d
#
_cell.length_a   1.000
_cell.length_b   1.000
_cell.length_c   1.000
_cell.angle_alpha   90.00
_cell.angle_beta   90.00
_cell.angle_gamma   90.00
#
_symmetry.space_group_name_H-M   'P 1'
#
loop_
_entity.id
_entity.type
_entity.pdbx_description
1 polymer ?
#
loop_
_entity_poly.entity_id
_entity_poly.type
_entity_poly.pdbx_seq_one_letter_code
_entity_poly.pdbx_strand_id
1 'polypeptide(L)'
;NFFICPNVVSQHAALACFEPESLAEYERRRAQFKARRDYFVPALESIGFQVPVMPAGAFYAWAEVSGWLETLAVKDSWDFAFEVLKRAHVAITPGRDFGSAETAHFVRFSTANSMQHLEEAVARLAALRG
;
A
#
# COMPACT_ATOMS: atom_id res chain seq x y z
N ASN A 1 4.56 35.78 19.59
CA ASN A 1 3.82 34.57 19.07
C ASN A 1 4.72 33.80 18.15
N PHE A 2 5.34 32.75 18.66
CA PHE A 2 6.14 31.82 17.83
C PHE A 2 5.29 30.74 17.16
N PHE A 3 4.10 30.43 17.75
CA PHE A 3 3.20 29.39 17.26
C PHE A 3 1.75 29.84 17.32
N ILE A 4 1.00 29.50 16.30
CA ILE A 4 -0.45 29.70 16.28
C ILE A 4 -1.08 28.41 16.83
N CYS A 5 -1.89 28.53 17.91
CA CYS A 5 -2.60 27.39 18.46
C CYS A 5 -3.72 26.90 17.50
N PRO A 6 -4.05 25.61 17.50
CA PRO A 6 -5.23 25.09 16.83
C PRO A 6 -6.49 25.77 17.38
N ASN A 7 -7.55 25.80 16.57
CA ASN A 7 -8.83 26.33 17.07
C ASN A 7 -9.40 25.46 18.20
N VAL A 8 -10.25 26.04 19.06
CA VAL A 8 -10.76 25.38 20.27
C VAL A 8 -11.55 24.11 19.95
N VAL A 9 -12.30 24.08 18.85
CA VAL A 9 -13.06 22.89 18.45
C VAL A 9 -12.12 21.72 18.14
N SER A 10 -11.03 21.98 17.41
CA SER A 10 -10.01 20.95 17.12
C SER A 10 -9.30 20.46 18.38
N GLN A 11 -9.08 21.34 19.37
CA GLN A 11 -8.47 20.93 20.64
C GLN A 11 -9.41 19.98 21.41
N HIS A 12 -10.70 20.29 21.50
CA HIS A 12 -11.68 19.39 22.14
C HIS A 12 -11.81 18.06 21.39
N ALA A 13 -11.84 18.10 20.06
CA ALA A 13 -11.85 16.88 19.25
C ALA A 13 -10.59 16.02 19.49
N ALA A 14 -9.43 16.67 19.62
CA ALA A 14 -8.17 15.95 19.91
C ALA A 14 -8.19 15.27 21.29
N LEU A 15 -8.82 15.88 22.30
CA LEU A 15 -8.97 15.24 23.61
C LEU A 15 -9.80 13.95 23.52
N ALA A 16 -10.88 13.94 22.74
CA ALA A 16 -11.70 12.75 22.52
C ALA A 16 -10.93 11.58 21.87
N CYS A 17 -9.85 11.87 21.17
CA CYS A 17 -8.98 10.81 20.60
C CYS A 17 -8.24 9.99 21.68
N PHE A 18 -8.14 10.48 22.90
CA PHE A 18 -7.48 9.80 24.03
C PHE A 18 -8.45 9.11 24.98
N GLU A 19 -9.74 9.17 24.71
CA GLU A 19 -10.73 8.45 25.49
C GLU A 19 -10.55 6.92 25.34
N PRO A 20 -10.85 6.13 26.39
CA PRO A 20 -10.65 4.69 26.36
C PRO A 20 -11.31 3.99 25.17
N GLU A 21 -12.49 4.43 24.77
CA GLU A 21 -13.22 3.88 23.60
C GLU A 21 -12.48 4.15 22.29
N SER A 22 -11.93 5.36 22.12
CA SER A 22 -11.13 5.73 20.94
C SER A 22 -9.84 4.90 20.87
N LEU A 23 -9.15 4.75 22.00
CA LEU A 23 -7.94 3.93 22.09
C LEU A 23 -8.22 2.46 21.75
N ALA A 24 -9.31 1.89 22.24
CA ALA A 24 -9.73 0.53 21.92
C ALA A 24 -10.03 0.37 20.42
N GLU A 25 -10.68 1.35 19.80
CA GLU A 25 -10.93 1.35 18.35
C GLU A 25 -9.63 1.43 17.55
N TYR A 26 -8.64 2.21 17.97
CA TYR A 26 -7.34 2.27 17.30
C TYR A 26 -6.62 0.92 17.34
N GLU A 27 -6.64 0.23 18.48
CA GLU A 27 -6.04 -1.10 18.60
C GLU A 27 -6.77 -2.13 17.71
N ARG A 28 -8.08 -2.06 17.62
CA ARG A 28 -8.87 -2.90 16.71
C ARG A 28 -8.47 -2.66 15.25
N ARG A 29 -8.33 -1.38 14.84
CA ARG A 29 -7.89 -1.02 13.48
C ARG A 29 -6.45 -1.45 13.22
N ARG A 30 -5.56 -1.25 14.18
CA ARG A 30 -4.16 -1.68 14.08
C ARG A 30 -4.06 -3.19 13.83
N ALA A 31 -4.84 -3.98 14.55
CA ALA A 31 -4.90 -5.42 14.34
C ALA A 31 -5.41 -5.79 12.93
N GLN A 32 -6.40 -5.06 12.41
CA GLN A 32 -6.90 -5.26 11.05
C GLN A 32 -5.83 -4.92 9.99
N PHE A 33 -5.10 -3.82 10.15
CA PHE A 33 -4.00 -3.47 9.24
C PHE A 33 -2.90 -4.51 9.27
N LYS A 34 -2.57 -5.04 10.46
CA LYS A 34 -1.62 -6.13 10.58
C LYS A 34 -2.07 -7.37 9.83
N ALA A 35 -3.32 -7.80 10.00
CA ALA A 35 -3.86 -8.97 9.32
C ALA A 35 -3.86 -8.79 7.79
N ARG A 36 -4.20 -7.61 7.29
CA ARG A 36 -4.15 -7.29 5.86
C ARG A 36 -2.74 -7.35 5.31
N ARG A 37 -1.77 -6.79 6.00
CA ARG A 37 -0.36 -6.85 5.62
C ARG A 37 0.14 -8.29 5.60
N ASP A 38 -0.14 -9.05 6.66
CA ASP A 38 0.32 -10.42 6.85
C ASP A 38 -0.26 -11.38 5.80
N TYR A 39 -1.40 -11.04 5.22
CA TYR A 39 -1.95 -11.73 4.04
C TYR A 39 -1.35 -11.20 2.73
N PHE A 40 -1.40 -9.88 2.54
CA PHE A 40 -1.19 -9.27 1.23
C PHE A 40 0.27 -9.36 0.74
N VAL A 41 1.24 -9.16 1.63
CA VAL A 41 2.65 -9.21 1.26
C VAL A 41 3.06 -10.61 0.78
N PRO A 42 2.81 -11.71 1.52
CA PRO A 42 3.10 -13.05 1.01
C PRO A 42 2.31 -13.40 -0.26
N ALA A 43 1.07 -12.91 -0.39
CA ALA A 43 0.27 -13.13 -1.58
C ALA A 43 0.89 -12.44 -2.82
N LEU A 44 1.41 -11.21 -2.68
CA LEU A 44 2.16 -10.54 -3.75
C LEU A 44 3.43 -11.32 -4.13
N GLU A 45 4.19 -11.81 -3.14
CA GLU A 45 5.39 -12.60 -3.38
C GLU A 45 5.08 -13.91 -4.13
N SER A 46 3.97 -14.56 -3.77
CA SER A 46 3.54 -15.81 -4.44
C SER A 46 3.25 -15.65 -5.93
N ILE A 47 2.89 -14.45 -6.38
CA ILE A 47 2.64 -14.14 -7.78
C ILE A 47 3.82 -13.44 -8.47
N GLY A 48 4.97 -13.33 -7.78
CA GLY A 48 6.26 -12.93 -8.35
C GLY A 48 6.66 -11.49 -8.18
N PHE A 49 6.02 -10.74 -7.28
CA PHE A 49 6.60 -9.50 -6.76
C PHE A 49 7.69 -9.85 -5.74
N GLN A 50 8.67 -8.95 -5.59
CA GLN A 50 9.65 -9.09 -4.51
C GLN A 50 9.44 -7.94 -3.53
N VAL A 51 9.24 -8.26 -2.25
CA VAL A 51 9.11 -7.29 -1.17
C VAL A 51 10.33 -7.37 -0.27
N PRO A 52 11.40 -6.60 -0.54
CA PRO A 52 12.70 -6.77 0.11
C PRO A 52 12.67 -6.62 1.63
N VAL A 53 11.70 -5.86 2.12
CA VAL A 53 11.51 -5.61 3.55
C VAL A 53 10.03 -5.77 3.90
N MET A 54 9.73 -6.74 4.77
CA MET A 54 8.40 -6.86 5.37
C MET A 54 8.11 -5.59 6.20
N PRO A 55 7.08 -4.80 5.89
CA PRO A 55 6.80 -3.57 6.64
C PRO A 55 6.44 -3.88 8.08
N ALA A 56 7.13 -3.28 9.04
CA ALA A 56 6.82 -3.45 10.47
C ALA A 56 5.57 -2.64 10.91
N GLY A 57 5.15 -1.66 10.13
CA GLY A 57 4.02 -0.78 10.43
C GLY A 57 3.48 -0.07 9.19
N ALA A 58 2.62 0.91 9.41
CA ALA A 58 1.88 1.63 8.37
C ALA A 58 1.03 0.70 7.49
N PHE A 59 0.74 1.10 6.26
CA PHE A 59 -0.15 0.37 5.35
C PHE A 59 0.40 0.34 3.91
N TYR A 60 1.72 0.45 3.76
CA TYR A 60 2.38 0.39 2.47
C TYR A 60 3.34 -0.80 2.39
N ALA A 61 3.40 -1.42 1.21
CA ALA A 61 4.44 -2.36 0.83
C ALA A 61 5.19 -1.81 -0.39
N TRP A 62 6.52 -1.85 -0.35
CA TRP A 62 7.41 -1.45 -1.42
C TRP A 62 7.87 -2.70 -2.13
N ALA A 63 7.50 -2.85 -3.40
CA ALA A 63 7.71 -4.06 -4.17
C ALA A 63 8.55 -3.81 -5.42
N GLU A 64 9.52 -4.66 -5.64
CA GLU A 64 10.34 -4.73 -6.84
C GLU A 64 9.56 -5.47 -7.93
N VAL A 65 9.62 -4.98 -9.18
CA VAL A 65 8.80 -5.42 -10.30
C VAL A 65 9.57 -5.79 -11.56
N SER A 66 10.91 -5.93 -11.52
CA SER A 66 11.72 -6.19 -12.73
C SER A 66 11.21 -7.40 -13.53
N GLY A 67 10.90 -8.52 -12.89
CA GLY A 67 10.37 -9.70 -13.56
C GLY A 67 8.97 -9.47 -14.17
N TRP A 68 8.21 -8.54 -13.65
CA TRP A 68 6.92 -8.13 -14.20
C TRP A 68 7.07 -7.17 -15.37
N LEU A 69 8.08 -6.30 -15.38
CA LEU A 69 8.37 -5.42 -16.50
C LEU A 69 8.67 -6.24 -17.76
N GLU A 70 9.47 -7.31 -17.61
CA GLU A 70 9.76 -8.24 -18.69
C GLU A 70 8.50 -8.98 -19.17
N THR A 71 7.68 -9.50 -18.23
CA THR A 71 6.46 -10.25 -18.55
C THR A 71 5.45 -9.40 -19.33
N LEU A 72 5.29 -8.13 -18.96
CA LEU A 72 4.34 -7.24 -19.63
C LEU A 72 4.96 -6.43 -20.79
N ALA A 73 6.26 -6.63 -21.07
CA ALA A 73 7.03 -5.90 -22.07
C ALA A 73 6.92 -4.36 -21.89
N VAL A 74 7.03 -3.88 -20.67
CA VAL A 74 6.99 -2.47 -20.33
C VAL A 74 8.34 -1.99 -19.80
N LYS A 75 8.60 -0.68 -19.90
CA LYS A 75 9.92 -0.11 -19.69
C LYS A 75 10.29 0.06 -18.22
N ASP A 76 9.35 0.52 -17.42
CA ASP A 76 9.59 0.93 -16.04
C ASP A 76 8.30 0.83 -15.20
N SER A 77 8.40 1.13 -13.92
CA SER A 77 7.28 1.08 -12.98
C SER A 77 6.14 2.05 -13.32
N TRP A 78 6.41 3.09 -14.09
CA TRP A 78 5.37 4.01 -14.56
C TRP A 78 4.49 3.34 -15.59
N ASP A 79 5.09 2.83 -16.66
CA ASP A 79 4.36 2.11 -17.71
C ASP A 79 3.65 0.88 -17.13
N PHE A 80 4.34 0.18 -16.20
CA PHE A 80 3.76 -0.95 -15.46
C PHE A 80 2.48 -0.56 -14.70
N ALA A 81 2.51 0.55 -13.96
CA ALA A 81 1.34 1.00 -13.20
C ALA A 81 0.14 1.29 -14.10
N PHE A 82 0.35 1.87 -15.29
CA PHE A 82 -0.72 2.10 -16.25
C PHE A 82 -1.24 0.82 -16.91
N GLU A 83 -0.36 -0.13 -17.26
CA GLU A 83 -0.80 -1.42 -17.79
C GLU A 83 -1.58 -2.24 -16.76
N VAL A 84 -1.15 -2.24 -15.51
CA VAL A 84 -1.88 -2.88 -14.41
C VAL A 84 -3.26 -2.22 -14.22
N LEU A 85 -3.32 -0.89 -14.20
CA LEU A 85 -4.60 -0.18 -14.09
C LEU A 85 -5.54 -0.52 -15.25
N LYS A 86 -5.03 -0.52 -16.47
CA LYS A 86 -5.79 -0.76 -17.69
C LYS A 86 -6.30 -2.20 -17.80
N ARG A 87 -5.46 -3.18 -17.48
CA ARG A 87 -5.74 -4.61 -17.72
C ARG A 87 -6.31 -5.33 -16.50
N ALA A 88 -5.86 -4.99 -15.30
CA ALA A 88 -6.30 -5.61 -14.05
C ALA A 88 -7.28 -4.75 -13.25
N HIS A 89 -7.44 -3.48 -13.59
CA HIS A 89 -8.23 -2.52 -12.82
C HIS A 89 -7.76 -2.39 -11.36
N VAL A 90 -6.44 -2.49 -11.16
CA VAL A 90 -5.78 -2.31 -9.86
C VAL A 90 -4.91 -1.06 -9.93
N ALA A 91 -5.17 -0.10 -9.07
CA ALA A 91 -4.38 1.12 -8.97
C ALA A 91 -3.19 0.90 -8.03
N ILE A 92 -1.98 1.15 -8.51
CA ILE A 92 -0.72 1.10 -7.77
C ILE A 92 0.06 2.38 -8.00
N THR A 93 0.98 2.70 -7.09
CA THR A 93 1.79 3.93 -7.23
C THR A 93 3.17 3.58 -7.79
N PRO A 94 3.60 4.18 -8.91
CA PRO A 94 4.93 3.94 -9.47
C PRO A 94 6.02 4.52 -8.57
N GLY A 95 7.18 3.86 -8.53
CA GLY A 95 8.27 4.20 -7.64
C GLY A 95 8.84 5.61 -7.87
N ARG A 96 8.86 6.08 -9.10
CA ARG A 96 9.39 7.40 -9.45
C ARG A 96 8.72 8.58 -8.71
N ASP A 97 7.51 8.38 -8.17
CA ASP A 97 6.82 9.38 -7.36
C ASP A 97 7.49 9.60 -5.99
N PHE A 98 8.43 8.71 -5.62
CA PHE A 98 9.15 8.73 -4.33
C PHE A 98 10.63 9.05 -4.46
N GLY A 99 11.10 9.42 -5.64
CA GLY A 99 12.49 9.78 -5.90
C GLY A 99 13.04 9.21 -7.19
N SER A 100 14.35 9.39 -7.43
CA SER A 100 15.02 8.97 -8.65
C SER A 100 16.06 7.85 -8.45
N ALA A 101 16.40 7.50 -7.20
CA ALA A 101 17.41 6.49 -6.91
C ALA A 101 16.79 5.08 -7.04
N GLU A 102 17.06 4.42 -8.18
CA GLU A 102 16.64 3.04 -8.49
C GLU A 102 15.13 2.76 -8.41
N THR A 103 14.30 3.80 -8.35
CA THR A 103 12.85 3.68 -8.18
C THR A 103 12.11 3.22 -9.45
N ALA A 104 12.78 3.18 -10.58
CA ALA A 104 12.20 2.78 -11.87
C ALA A 104 11.68 1.32 -11.87
N HIS A 105 12.20 0.46 -10.99
CA HIS A 105 11.83 -0.94 -10.87
C HIS A 105 10.97 -1.25 -9.65
N PHE A 106 10.45 -0.23 -8.98
CA PHE A 106 9.65 -0.38 -7.78
C PHE A 106 8.25 0.22 -7.92
N VAL A 107 7.32 -0.37 -7.19
CA VAL A 107 5.97 0.18 -6.99
C VAL A 107 5.59 0.15 -5.52
N ARG A 108 4.67 1.04 -5.13
CA ARG A 108 4.09 1.04 -3.80
C ARG A 108 2.68 0.49 -3.84
N PHE A 109 2.44 -0.56 -3.10
CA PHE A 109 1.10 -1.05 -2.78
C PHE A 109 0.58 -0.46 -1.49
N SER A 110 -0.75 -0.39 -1.35
CA SER A 110 -1.43 0.02 -0.12
C SER A 110 -2.33 -1.10 0.38
N THR A 111 -2.25 -1.40 1.67
CA THR A 111 -3.16 -2.33 2.36
C THR A 111 -4.36 -1.62 3.00
N ALA A 112 -4.54 -0.32 2.75
CA ALA A 112 -5.64 0.49 3.29
C ALA A 112 -6.95 0.24 2.54
N ASN A 113 -7.35 -1.02 2.45
CA ASN A 113 -8.59 -1.47 1.81
C ASN A 113 -9.18 -2.66 2.58
N SER A 114 -10.37 -3.16 2.19
CA SER A 114 -10.92 -4.37 2.79
C SER A 114 -10.08 -5.60 2.42
N MET A 115 -10.14 -6.66 3.24
CA MET A 115 -9.47 -7.94 2.92
C MET A 115 -9.96 -8.48 1.57
N GLN A 116 -11.27 -8.46 1.35
CA GLN A 116 -11.87 -8.91 0.09
C GLN A 116 -11.30 -8.19 -1.14
N HIS A 117 -11.12 -6.85 -1.08
CA HIS A 117 -10.54 -6.12 -2.20
C HIS A 117 -9.05 -6.43 -2.39
N LEU A 118 -8.32 -6.73 -1.32
CA LEU A 118 -6.92 -7.15 -1.41
C LEU A 118 -6.80 -8.54 -2.07
N GLU A 119 -7.67 -9.47 -1.69
CA GLU A 119 -7.77 -10.81 -2.30
C GLU A 119 -8.12 -10.69 -3.80
N GLU A 120 -9.10 -9.86 -4.12
CA GLU A 120 -9.48 -9.61 -5.52
C GLU A 120 -8.34 -8.96 -6.32
N ALA A 121 -7.62 -8.01 -5.74
CA ALA A 121 -6.48 -7.37 -6.39
C ALA A 121 -5.37 -8.39 -6.70
N VAL A 122 -5.04 -9.29 -5.76
CA VAL A 122 -4.06 -10.36 -5.98
C VAL A 122 -4.52 -11.29 -7.11
N ALA A 123 -5.78 -11.71 -7.11
CA ALA A 123 -6.33 -12.58 -8.15
C ALA A 123 -6.26 -11.94 -9.54
N ARG A 124 -6.60 -10.65 -9.65
CA ARG A 124 -6.53 -9.88 -10.90
C ARG A 124 -5.10 -9.70 -11.38
N LEU A 125 -4.17 -9.43 -10.47
CA LEU A 125 -2.74 -9.34 -10.80
C LEU A 125 -2.20 -10.69 -11.26
N ALA A 126 -2.51 -11.78 -10.57
CA ALA A 126 -2.11 -13.13 -10.97
C ALA A 126 -2.56 -13.48 -12.40
N ALA A 127 -3.79 -13.09 -12.76
CA ALA A 127 -4.34 -13.32 -14.11
C ALA A 127 -3.59 -12.54 -15.22
N LEU A 128 -2.80 -11.53 -14.92
CA LEU A 128 -1.97 -10.82 -15.89
C LEU A 128 -0.72 -11.61 -16.30
N ARG A 129 -0.29 -12.53 -15.46
CA ARG A 129 0.94 -13.29 -15.67
C ARG A 129 0.72 -14.54 -16.55
N GLY A 130 -0.53 -14.91 -16.77
CA GLY A 130 -0.95 -16.06 -17.60
C GLY A 130 -1.07 -17.33 -16.81
#